data_3f5dac5f3c4af7f5d25f817949865d1b
#
_entry.id   3f5dac5f3c4af7f5d25f817949865d1b
#
_cell.length_a   1.000
_cell.length_b   1.000
_cell.length_c   1.000
_cell.angle_alpha   90.00
_cell.angle_beta   90.00
_cell.angle_gamma   90.00
#
_symmetry.space_group_name_H-M   'P 1'
#
loop_
_entity.id
_entity.type
_entity.pdbx_description
1 polymer ?
#
loop_
_entity_poly.entity_id
_entity_poly.type
_entity_poly.pdbx_seq_one_letter_code
_entity_poly.pdbx_strand_id
1 'polypeptide(L)'
;MQVFTSVIVLAVFFMAYIITDIRDYKERKVKSMTSLAHVIATNSVSAIGLQNNQAAKEILAELKNVAPEILQADILDKHRNFFAGYARPAAGRLDTALIKNQASPLFADTLLYVSDDIINNGEFMGSVSLVVELSELNEIKKTKLKMAAVFLVAAVCIAFLIALIVQPYISKRLLYLVNAIKEVGKTGNYNVPIRDTGKDEVSILVKTFNNLMKAVNESQQRKDEFIGMASHELKTPLTSIKGYLDLLSVMEDKEANKLCVYKALESTQKLEKLIKNLLDVSKIQSGQLQLNKKEFNLDELVDETMAAVQMVTQTHTITRQGRLSGQVIYADREKIEQVLINLLSNAVKYSANENKVIVSTSNNGAEFLIQIRDFGMGISEDELTDIFGRFYRTKNSSVHISGLGLGLYICRIIIMRHNGKIWAKKETRGSSFYVALPLDRPTKTIERNKTINADLII
;
A
#
# COMPACT_ATOMS: atom_id res chain seq x y z
N MET A 1 -11.18 -6.80 -19.42
CA MET A 1 -10.58 -5.59 -20.02
C MET A 1 -9.34 -5.93 -20.85
N GLN A 2 -8.31 -6.60 -20.32
CA GLN A 2 -7.09 -6.97 -21.05
C GLN A 2 -7.34 -7.84 -22.30
N VAL A 3 -8.22 -8.85 -22.22
CA VAL A 3 -8.58 -9.68 -23.38
C VAL A 3 -9.22 -8.86 -24.50
N PHE A 4 -10.09 -7.92 -24.15
CA PHE A 4 -10.76 -7.04 -25.12
C PHE A 4 -9.75 -6.09 -25.82
N THR A 5 -8.81 -5.53 -25.08
CA THR A 5 -7.75 -4.69 -25.66
C THR A 5 -6.83 -5.49 -26.58
N SER A 6 -6.45 -6.73 -26.21
CA SER A 6 -5.61 -7.61 -27.04
C SER A 6 -6.29 -7.99 -28.34
N VAL A 7 -7.60 -8.29 -28.32
CA VAL A 7 -8.40 -8.58 -29.51
C VAL A 7 -8.46 -7.37 -30.46
N ILE A 8 -8.66 -6.17 -29.94
CA ILE A 8 -8.66 -4.93 -30.75
C ILE A 8 -7.31 -4.71 -31.39
N VAL A 9 -6.21 -4.83 -30.63
CA VAL A 9 -4.85 -4.65 -31.17
C VAL A 9 -4.56 -5.66 -32.28
N LEU A 10 -4.95 -6.92 -32.09
CA LEU A 10 -4.79 -7.97 -33.10
C LEU A 10 -5.59 -7.67 -34.36
N ALA A 11 -6.84 -7.23 -34.20
CA ALA A 11 -7.70 -6.87 -35.33
C ALA A 11 -7.13 -5.70 -36.14
N VAL A 12 -6.62 -4.66 -35.44
CA VAL A 12 -5.95 -3.51 -36.09
C VAL A 12 -4.70 -3.94 -36.81
N PHE A 13 -3.89 -4.83 -36.21
CA PHE A 13 -2.68 -5.34 -36.84
C PHE A 13 -3.01 -6.15 -38.13
N PHE A 14 -4.00 -7.03 -38.08
CA PHE A 14 -4.43 -7.78 -39.27
C PHE A 14 -4.98 -6.87 -40.35
N MET A 15 -5.75 -5.85 -39.98
CA MET A 15 -6.27 -4.86 -40.93
C MET A 15 -5.13 -4.12 -41.63
N ALA A 16 -4.13 -3.65 -40.87
CA ALA A 16 -2.95 -2.98 -41.43
C ALA A 16 -2.18 -3.93 -42.35
N TYR A 17 -2.00 -5.19 -41.97
CA TYR A 17 -1.34 -6.21 -42.80
C TYR A 17 -2.07 -6.42 -44.14
N ILE A 18 -3.41 -6.57 -44.12
CA ILE A 18 -4.22 -6.74 -45.33
C ILE A 18 -4.08 -5.53 -46.26
N ILE A 19 -4.13 -4.31 -45.70
CA ILE A 19 -4.01 -3.08 -46.50
C ILE A 19 -2.62 -3.01 -47.16
N THR A 20 -1.58 -3.32 -46.43
CA THR A 20 -0.21 -3.30 -46.95
C THR A 20 -0.01 -4.35 -48.05
N ASP A 21 -0.48 -5.58 -47.85
CA ASP A 21 -0.37 -6.68 -48.83
C ASP A 21 -1.14 -6.36 -50.13
N ILE A 22 -2.33 -5.75 -50.03
CA ILE A 22 -3.08 -5.28 -51.21
C ILE A 22 -2.33 -4.16 -51.95
N ARG A 23 -1.74 -3.24 -51.23
CA ARG A 23 -0.95 -2.17 -51.82
C ARG A 23 0.28 -2.72 -52.56
N ASP A 24 1.03 -3.61 -51.91
CA ASP A 24 2.21 -4.25 -52.51
C ASP A 24 1.85 -5.07 -53.78
N TYR A 25 0.70 -5.77 -53.75
CA TYR A 25 0.18 -6.46 -54.93
C TYR A 25 -0.08 -5.49 -56.07
N LYS A 26 -0.78 -4.37 -55.80
CA LYS A 26 -1.08 -3.34 -56.79
C LYS A 26 0.19 -2.73 -57.38
N GLU A 27 1.18 -2.38 -56.53
CA GLU A 27 2.44 -1.79 -56.98
C GLU A 27 3.25 -2.79 -57.88
N ARG A 28 3.33 -4.05 -57.50
CA ARG A 28 3.98 -5.08 -58.32
C ARG A 28 3.29 -5.27 -59.67
N LYS A 29 1.93 -5.28 -59.66
CA LYS A 29 1.15 -5.44 -60.89
C LYS A 29 1.33 -4.26 -61.85
N VAL A 30 1.30 -3.05 -61.30
CA VAL A 30 1.62 -1.83 -62.09
C VAL A 30 2.98 -1.93 -62.71
N LYS A 31 4.04 -2.22 -61.94
CA LYS A 31 5.41 -2.31 -62.44
C LYS A 31 5.56 -3.35 -63.55
N SER A 32 4.94 -4.53 -63.36
CA SER A 32 4.96 -5.59 -64.37
C SER A 32 4.26 -5.17 -65.65
N MET A 33 3.07 -4.56 -65.55
CA MET A 33 2.27 -4.18 -66.72
C MET A 33 2.87 -2.98 -67.45
N THR A 34 3.47 -2.03 -66.71
CA THR A 34 4.20 -0.89 -67.34
C THR A 34 5.42 -1.38 -68.12
N SER A 35 6.20 -2.35 -67.55
CA SER A 35 7.30 -2.97 -68.25
C SER A 35 6.85 -3.68 -69.54
N LEU A 36 5.74 -4.39 -69.46
CA LEU A 36 5.18 -5.06 -70.64
C LEU A 36 4.67 -4.08 -71.69
N ALA A 37 3.98 -2.97 -71.29
CA ALA A 37 3.60 -1.92 -72.18
C ALA A 37 4.79 -1.26 -72.91
N HIS A 38 5.90 -1.08 -72.16
CA HIS A 38 7.15 -0.57 -72.72
C HIS A 38 7.76 -1.48 -73.81
N VAL A 39 7.77 -2.80 -73.54
CA VAL A 39 8.26 -3.79 -74.53
C VAL A 39 7.37 -3.78 -75.76
N ILE A 40 6.05 -3.72 -75.61
CA ILE A 40 5.12 -3.65 -76.74
C ILE A 40 5.30 -2.33 -77.50
N ALA A 41 5.46 -1.20 -76.79
CA ALA A 41 5.73 0.10 -77.44
C ALA A 41 7.00 0.07 -78.26
N THR A 42 8.07 -0.47 -77.70
CA THR A 42 9.38 -0.58 -78.42
C THR A 42 9.28 -1.47 -79.70
N ASN A 43 8.60 -2.62 -79.56
CA ASN A 43 8.37 -3.53 -80.65
C ASN A 43 7.43 -3.00 -81.76
N SER A 44 6.60 -2.05 -81.39
CA SER A 44 5.60 -1.48 -82.31
C SER A 44 6.09 -0.30 -83.17
N VAL A 45 7.31 0.20 -82.91
CA VAL A 45 7.96 1.33 -83.59
C VAL A 45 7.96 1.11 -85.10
N SER A 46 8.43 -0.03 -85.52
CA SER A 46 8.56 -0.38 -86.92
C SER A 46 7.18 -0.53 -87.61
N ALA A 47 6.23 -1.11 -86.89
CA ALA A 47 4.88 -1.35 -87.42
C ALA A 47 4.13 -0.01 -87.70
N ILE A 48 4.26 0.96 -86.77
CA ILE A 48 3.69 2.28 -86.93
C ILE A 48 4.43 3.09 -88.02
N GLY A 49 5.75 3.07 -88.00
CA GLY A 49 6.57 3.76 -88.99
C GLY A 49 6.31 3.34 -90.43
N LEU A 50 6.00 2.08 -90.66
CA LEU A 50 5.71 1.48 -91.96
C LEU A 50 4.16 1.46 -92.23
N GLN A 51 3.39 1.98 -91.40
CA GLN A 51 1.86 1.94 -91.46
C GLN A 51 1.36 0.46 -91.66
N ASN A 52 2.07 -0.51 -91.15
CA ASN A 52 1.72 -1.94 -91.23
C ASN A 52 0.83 -2.36 -90.08
N ASN A 53 -0.49 -2.22 -90.26
CA ASN A 53 -1.49 -2.55 -89.26
C ASN A 53 -1.53 -4.07 -88.94
N GLN A 54 -1.15 -4.95 -89.93
CA GLN A 54 -1.14 -6.36 -89.70
C GLN A 54 -0.02 -6.79 -88.76
N ALA A 55 1.18 -6.25 -88.88
CA ALA A 55 2.33 -6.51 -87.99
C ALA A 55 2.01 -6.04 -86.55
N ALA A 56 1.36 -4.87 -86.40
CA ALA A 56 0.93 -4.42 -85.09
C ALA A 56 -0.09 -5.38 -84.41
N LYS A 57 -1.02 -5.90 -85.19
CA LYS A 57 -1.98 -6.92 -84.67
C LYS A 57 -1.29 -8.22 -84.28
N GLU A 58 -0.29 -8.70 -84.98
CA GLU A 58 0.46 -9.88 -84.64
C GLU A 58 1.24 -9.72 -83.36
N ILE A 59 1.90 -8.57 -83.12
CA ILE A 59 2.53 -8.23 -81.83
C ILE A 59 1.55 -8.32 -80.68
N LEU A 60 0.36 -7.74 -80.84
CA LEU A 60 -0.65 -7.77 -79.82
C LEU A 60 -1.31 -9.14 -79.63
N ALA A 61 -1.41 -9.96 -80.68
CA ALA A 61 -2.00 -11.31 -80.57
C ALA A 61 -1.23 -12.27 -79.65
N GLU A 62 0.10 -12.10 -79.55
CA GLU A 62 0.91 -12.86 -78.61
C GLU A 62 0.55 -12.65 -77.16
N LEU A 63 -0.05 -11.51 -76.81
CA LEU A 63 -0.47 -11.22 -75.46
C LEU A 63 -1.49 -12.25 -74.90
N LYS A 64 -2.26 -12.88 -75.73
CA LYS A 64 -3.17 -13.95 -75.35
C LYS A 64 -2.48 -15.08 -74.59
N ASN A 65 -1.26 -15.39 -74.95
CA ASN A 65 -0.49 -16.51 -74.36
C ASN A 65 0.46 -16.05 -73.23
N VAL A 66 0.98 -14.83 -73.33
CA VAL A 66 2.01 -14.30 -72.39
C VAL A 66 1.40 -13.62 -71.18
N ALA A 67 0.29 -12.95 -71.35
CA ALA A 67 -0.39 -12.20 -70.28
C ALA A 67 -1.90 -12.31 -70.39
N PRO A 68 -2.47 -13.48 -70.00
CA PRO A 68 -3.90 -13.76 -70.17
C PRO A 68 -4.81 -12.81 -69.33
N GLU A 69 -4.30 -12.10 -68.36
CA GLU A 69 -5.01 -11.09 -67.58
C GLU A 69 -5.28 -9.79 -68.34
N ILE A 70 -4.66 -9.57 -69.52
CA ILE A 70 -4.93 -8.42 -70.37
C ILE A 70 -6.24 -8.66 -71.10
N LEU A 71 -7.22 -7.77 -70.81
CA LEU A 71 -8.51 -7.80 -71.49
C LEU A 71 -8.48 -7.11 -72.81
N GLN A 72 -7.72 -6.02 -72.95
CA GLN A 72 -7.60 -5.20 -74.13
C GLN A 72 -6.22 -4.55 -74.24
N ALA A 73 -5.66 -4.51 -75.39
CA ALA A 73 -4.45 -3.80 -75.73
C ALA A 73 -4.67 -3.03 -77.05
N ASP A 74 -4.49 -1.71 -77.00
CA ASP A 74 -4.68 -0.87 -78.17
C ASP A 74 -3.38 -0.08 -78.46
N ILE A 75 -3.02 -0.01 -79.76
CA ILE A 75 -2.00 0.86 -80.26
C ILE A 75 -2.70 2.04 -80.92
N LEU A 76 -2.32 3.24 -80.51
CA LEU A 76 -2.84 4.51 -81.05
C LEU A 76 -1.70 5.21 -81.85
N ASP A 77 -2.06 5.89 -82.94
CA ASP A 77 -1.13 6.67 -83.75
C ASP A 77 -0.77 8.03 -83.03
N LYS A 78 0.07 8.82 -83.68
CA LYS A 78 0.50 10.15 -83.21
C LYS A 78 -0.65 11.12 -82.99
N HIS A 79 -1.80 10.92 -83.67
CA HIS A 79 -3.03 11.70 -83.56
C HIS A 79 -3.97 11.08 -82.54
N ARG A 80 -3.56 10.05 -81.84
CA ARG A 80 -4.36 9.25 -80.92
C ARG A 80 -5.54 8.55 -81.55
N ASN A 81 -5.48 8.26 -82.90
CA ASN A 81 -6.46 7.43 -83.56
C ASN A 81 -6.08 5.98 -83.35
N PHE A 82 -7.12 5.11 -83.35
CA PHE A 82 -6.96 3.66 -83.21
C PHE A 82 -6.18 3.12 -84.42
N PHE A 83 -5.03 2.48 -84.19
CA PHE A 83 -4.20 1.86 -85.19
C PHE A 83 -4.35 0.36 -85.25
N ALA A 84 -4.14 -0.34 -84.16
CA ALA A 84 -4.30 -1.76 -84.03
C ALA A 84 -4.75 -2.12 -82.63
N GLY A 85 -5.41 -3.22 -82.45
CA GLY A 85 -5.83 -3.62 -81.12
C GLY A 85 -6.11 -5.13 -80.97
N TYR A 86 -5.93 -5.60 -79.76
CA TYR A 86 -6.36 -6.89 -79.26
C TYR A 86 -7.42 -6.71 -78.20
N ALA A 87 -8.49 -7.48 -78.27
CA ALA A 87 -9.49 -7.58 -77.23
C ALA A 87 -9.83 -9.05 -77.02
N ARG A 88 -9.96 -9.42 -75.71
CA ARG A 88 -10.39 -10.76 -75.34
C ARG A 88 -11.85 -10.96 -75.80
N PRO A 89 -12.18 -12.04 -76.51
CA PRO A 89 -13.54 -12.23 -77.08
C PRO A 89 -14.68 -12.13 -76.07
N ALA A 90 -14.41 -12.53 -74.82
CA ALA A 90 -15.46 -12.54 -73.76
C ALA A 90 -15.64 -11.19 -73.07
N ALA A 91 -14.70 -10.20 -73.21
CA ALA A 91 -14.71 -8.98 -72.44
C ALA A 91 -15.43 -7.80 -73.15
N GLY A 92 -15.73 -7.95 -74.51
CA GLY A 92 -16.16 -6.84 -75.30
C GLY A 92 -15.08 -5.74 -75.43
N ARG A 93 -15.32 -4.72 -76.22
CA ARG A 93 -14.34 -3.61 -76.31
C ARG A 93 -14.66 -2.58 -75.20
N LEU A 94 -13.71 -2.43 -74.27
CA LEU A 94 -13.85 -1.45 -73.16
C LEU A 94 -13.51 -0.04 -73.65
N ASP A 95 -14.16 0.95 -73.08
CA ASP A 95 -13.90 2.33 -73.46
C ASP A 95 -12.54 2.82 -72.88
N THR A 96 -11.57 2.95 -73.80
CA THR A 96 -10.23 3.47 -73.47
C THR A 96 -10.17 5.02 -73.44
N ALA A 97 -11.30 5.72 -73.59
CA ALA A 97 -11.36 7.15 -73.51
C ALA A 97 -10.91 7.66 -72.13
N LEU A 98 -11.07 6.85 -71.08
CA LEU A 98 -10.57 7.17 -69.73
C LEU A 98 -9.01 7.34 -69.69
N ILE A 99 -8.26 6.69 -70.57
CA ILE A 99 -6.82 6.77 -70.64
C ILE A 99 -6.34 7.99 -71.45
N LYS A 100 -7.19 8.47 -72.36
CA LYS A 100 -6.80 9.59 -73.25
C LYS A 100 -6.51 10.89 -72.52
N ASN A 101 -7.04 11.06 -71.28
CA ASN A 101 -7.00 12.33 -70.53
C ASN A 101 -6.46 12.22 -69.09
N GLN A 102 -6.05 11.03 -68.64
CA GLN A 102 -5.56 10.87 -67.23
C GLN A 102 -4.14 10.26 -67.22
N ALA A 103 -3.39 10.59 -66.14
CA ALA A 103 -2.06 10.03 -65.93
C ALA A 103 -2.12 8.51 -65.72
N SER A 104 -1.29 7.76 -66.42
CA SER A 104 -1.06 6.31 -66.21
C SER A 104 -0.08 6.09 -65.05
N PRO A 105 -0.29 5.07 -64.21
CA PRO A 105 -1.34 4.04 -64.18
C PRO A 105 -2.61 4.49 -63.48
N LEU A 106 -3.78 4.02 -63.95
CA LEU A 106 -5.07 4.30 -63.31
C LEU A 106 -5.77 3.01 -62.87
N PHE A 107 -6.27 2.99 -61.65
CA PHE A 107 -7.11 1.89 -61.12
C PHE A 107 -8.57 2.32 -61.17
N ALA A 108 -9.41 1.50 -61.83
CA ALA A 108 -10.84 1.66 -61.83
C ALA A 108 -11.49 0.30 -61.46
N ASP A 109 -12.09 0.25 -60.26
CA ASP A 109 -12.65 -1.01 -59.68
C ASP A 109 -11.69 -2.19 -59.73
N THR A 110 -11.98 -3.14 -60.64
CA THR A 110 -11.20 -4.35 -60.83
C THR A 110 -10.29 -4.27 -62.06
N LEU A 111 -10.14 -3.10 -62.63
CA LEU A 111 -9.32 -2.88 -63.82
C LEU A 111 -8.12 -2.01 -63.49
N LEU A 112 -7.00 -2.32 -64.14
CA LEU A 112 -5.81 -1.52 -64.15
C LEU A 112 -5.56 -1.04 -65.61
N TYR A 113 -5.47 0.25 -65.77
CA TYR A 113 -5.14 0.89 -67.03
C TYR A 113 -3.69 1.33 -67.02
N VAL A 114 -2.95 0.93 -68.03
CA VAL A 114 -1.52 1.30 -68.18
C VAL A 114 -1.31 1.74 -69.62
N SER A 115 -0.59 2.84 -69.79
CA SER A 115 -0.18 3.30 -71.12
C SER A 115 1.30 3.67 -71.12
N ASP A 116 1.90 3.45 -72.27
CA ASP A 116 3.27 3.86 -72.53
C ASP A 116 3.41 4.46 -73.95
N ASP A 117 4.32 5.43 -74.10
CA ASP A 117 4.49 6.15 -75.36
C ASP A 117 5.43 5.38 -76.33
N ILE A 118 5.07 5.39 -77.59
CA ILE A 118 5.88 4.83 -78.68
C ILE A 118 6.75 5.96 -79.23
N ILE A 119 8.05 5.88 -78.94
CA ILE A 119 9.01 6.91 -79.32
C ILE A 119 10.06 6.31 -80.23
N ASN A 120 10.37 7.00 -81.31
CA ASN A 120 11.44 6.65 -82.24
C ASN A 120 12.39 7.84 -82.42
N ASN A 121 13.64 7.69 -82.06
CA ASN A 121 14.69 8.73 -82.13
C ASN A 121 14.27 10.09 -81.48
N GLY A 122 13.46 10.02 -80.45
CA GLY A 122 12.96 11.21 -79.72
C GLY A 122 11.66 11.78 -80.29
N GLU A 123 11.12 11.28 -81.39
CA GLU A 123 9.80 11.65 -81.90
C GLU A 123 8.68 10.75 -81.37
N PHE A 124 7.59 11.38 -80.92
CA PHE A 124 6.38 10.67 -80.54
C PHE A 124 5.65 10.11 -81.74
N MET A 125 5.52 8.79 -81.81
CA MET A 125 4.90 8.05 -82.92
C MET A 125 3.49 7.59 -82.57
N GLY A 126 3.19 7.43 -81.31
CA GLY A 126 1.94 6.87 -80.83
C GLY A 126 2.01 6.41 -79.40
N SER A 127 1.00 5.65 -78.94
CA SER A 127 0.99 5.11 -77.58
C SER A 127 0.38 3.70 -77.57
N VAL A 128 0.82 2.89 -76.64
CA VAL A 128 0.22 1.60 -76.28
C VAL A 128 -0.65 1.81 -75.04
N SER A 129 -1.82 1.26 -75.03
CA SER A 129 -2.69 1.22 -73.83
C SER A 129 -3.09 -0.22 -73.56
N LEU A 130 -2.95 -0.62 -72.28
CA LEU A 130 -3.31 -1.94 -71.77
C LEU A 130 -4.41 -1.81 -70.73
N VAL A 131 -5.44 -2.64 -70.85
CA VAL A 131 -6.49 -2.81 -69.85
C VAL A 131 -6.35 -4.20 -69.26
N VAL A 132 -6.04 -4.26 -67.96
CA VAL A 132 -5.68 -5.46 -67.22
C VAL A 132 -6.76 -5.78 -66.17
N GLU A 133 -7.22 -7.01 -66.15
CA GLU A 133 -8.18 -7.48 -65.12
C GLU A 133 -7.44 -7.83 -63.83
N LEU A 134 -7.94 -7.34 -62.70
CA LEU A 134 -7.44 -7.65 -61.37
C LEU A 134 -8.34 -8.65 -60.65
N SER A 135 -8.85 -9.68 -61.38
CA SER A 135 -9.75 -10.68 -60.77
C SER A 135 -9.15 -11.40 -59.59
N GLU A 136 -7.81 -11.65 -59.62
CA GLU A 136 -7.07 -12.26 -58.51
C GLU A 136 -7.11 -11.41 -57.25
N LEU A 137 -7.24 -10.08 -57.35
CA LEU A 137 -7.32 -9.19 -56.20
C LEU A 137 -8.52 -9.49 -55.30
N ASN A 138 -9.66 -9.84 -55.89
CA ASN A 138 -10.86 -10.20 -55.15
C ASN A 138 -10.74 -11.54 -54.42
N GLU A 139 -10.08 -12.50 -55.03
CA GLU A 139 -9.80 -13.80 -54.41
C GLU A 139 -8.76 -13.67 -53.28
N ILE A 140 -7.73 -12.85 -53.49
CA ILE A 140 -6.77 -12.54 -52.45
C ILE A 140 -7.47 -11.87 -51.27
N LYS A 141 -8.29 -10.85 -51.50
CA LYS A 141 -9.08 -10.17 -50.44
C LYS A 141 -9.97 -11.15 -49.68
N LYS A 142 -10.73 -12.00 -50.35
CA LYS A 142 -11.62 -12.99 -49.71
C LYS A 142 -10.82 -14.00 -48.87
N THR A 143 -9.73 -14.53 -49.43
CA THR A 143 -8.89 -15.53 -48.74
C THR A 143 -8.22 -14.90 -47.48
N LYS A 144 -7.66 -13.72 -47.62
CA LYS A 144 -7.05 -13.01 -46.47
C LYS A 144 -8.05 -12.66 -45.38
N LEU A 145 -9.26 -12.23 -45.79
CA LEU A 145 -10.35 -11.94 -44.83
C LEU A 145 -10.80 -13.22 -44.09
N LYS A 146 -10.93 -14.35 -44.78
CA LYS A 146 -11.24 -15.63 -44.16
C LYS A 146 -10.13 -16.05 -43.17
N MET A 147 -8.86 -15.95 -43.55
CA MET A 147 -7.76 -16.24 -42.65
C MET A 147 -7.76 -15.34 -41.43
N ALA A 148 -7.94 -14.03 -41.59
CA ALA A 148 -8.04 -13.08 -40.49
C ALA A 148 -9.17 -13.44 -39.53
N ALA A 149 -10.35 -13.82 -40.02
CA ALA A 149 -11.47 -14.26 -39.21
C ALA A 149 -11.15 -15.53 -38.41
N VAL A 150 -10.51 -16.53 -39.04
CA VAL A 150 -10.10 -17.76 -38.34
C VAL A 150 -9.08 -17.46 -37.24
N PHE A 151 -8.06 -16.66 -37.51
CA PHE A 151 -7.06 -16.26 -36.50
C PHE A 151 -7.70 -15.47 -35.35
N LEU A 152 -8.64 -14.58 -35.66
CA LEU A 152 -9.35 -13.81 -34.62
C LEU A 152 -10.16 -14.73 -33.70
N VAL A 153 -10.90 -15.67 -34.28
CA VAL A 153 -11.68 -16.66 -33.50
C VAL A 153 -10.75 -17.51 -32.63
N ALA A 154 -9.64 -18.01 -33.21
CA ALA A 154 -8.66 -18.79 -32.46
C ALA A 154 -8.05 -17.99 -31.30
N ALA A 155 -7.69 -16.73 -31.52
CA ALA A 155 -7.16 -15.85 -30.48
C ALA A 155 -8.17 -15.61 -29.35
N VAL A 156 -9.44 -15.39 -29.67
CA VAL A 156 -10.51 -15.24 -28.67
C VAL A 156 -10.70 -16.52 -27.86
N CYS A 157 -10.69 -17.70 -28.53
CA CYS A 157 -10.80 -18.99 -27.85
C CYS A 157 -9.61 -19.22 -26.88
N ILE A 158 -8.40 -18.94 -27.31
CA ILE A 158 -7.19 -19.07 -26.46
C ILE A 158 -7.28 -18.11 -25.25
N ALA A 159 -7.63 -16.85 -25.50
CA ALA A 159 -7.79 -15.86 -24.43
C ALA A 159 -8.86 -16.27 -23.42
N PHE A 160 -9.98 -16.84 -23.90
CA PHE A 160 -11.04 -17.36 -23.03
C PHE A 160 -10.58 -18.56 -22.21
N LEU A 161 -9.85 -19.49 -22.80
CA LEU A 161 -9.27 -20.63 -22.08
C LEU A 161 -8.30 -20.18 -20.97
N ILE A 162 -7.42 -19.21 -21.27
CA ILE A 162 -6.51 -18.64 -20.29
C ILE A 162 -7.32 -17.99 -19.14
N ALA A 163 -8.36 -17.23 -19.48
CA ALA A 163 -9.21 -16.60 -18.47
C ALA A 163 -9.90 -17.63 -17.55
N LEU A 164 -10.39 -18.74 -18.10
CA LEU A 164 -11.00 -19.83 -17.32
C LEU A 164 -10.01 -20.49 -16.33
N ILE A 165 -8.73 -20.53 -16.67
CA ILE A 165 -7.67 -21.13 -15.81
C ILE A 165 -7.22 -20.13 -14.74
N VAL A 166 -6.96 -18.89 -15.11
CA VAL A 166 -6.35 -17.87 -14.24
C VAL A 166 -7.36 -17.26 -13.26
N GLN A 167 -8.59 -16.99 -13.73
CA GLN A 167 -9.62 -16.34 -12.91
C GLN A 167 -9.95 -17.09 -11.61
N PRO A 168 -10.19 -18.41 -11.58
CA PRO A 168 -10.50 -19.11 -10.33
C PRO A 168 -9.31 -19.16 -9.37
N TYR A 169 -8.07 -19.16 -9.89
CA TYR A 169 -6.88 -19.18 -9.05
C TYR A 169 -6.74 -17.91 -8.21
N ILE A 170 -6.96 -16.74 -8.81
CA ILE A 170 -6.90 -15.45 -8.10
C ILE A 170 -8.17 -15.22 -7.28
N SER A 171 -9.35 -15.42 -7.90
CA SER A 171 -10.64 -15.09 -7.28
C SER A 171 -10.95 -15.96 -6.05
N LYS A 172 -10.62 -17.25 -6.05
CA LYS A 172 -10.84 -18.15 -4.90
C LYS A 172 -10.04 -17.71 -3.68
N ARG A 173 -8.77 -17.35 -3.86
CA ARG A 173 -7.90 -16.90 -2.75
C ARG A 173 -8.38 -15.58 -2.16
N LEU A 174 -8.77 -14.64 -3.02
CA LEU A 174 -9.31 -13.35 -2.57
C LEU A 174 -10.66 -13.52 -1.85
N LEU A 175 -11.56 -14.36 -2.39
CA LEU A 175 -12.84 -14.63 -1.77
C LEU A 175 -12.68 -15.33 -0.41
N TYR A 176 -11.72 -16.24 -0.28
CA TYR A 176 -11.39 -16.87 0.98
C TYR A 176 -10.94 -15.83 2.03
N LEU A 177 -10.07 -14.88 1.65
CA LEU A 177 -9.67 -13.77 2.52
C LEU A 177 -10.88 -12.91 2.93
N VAL A 178 -11.73 -12.52 1.98
CA VAL A 178 -12.95 -11.73 2.25
C VAL A 178 -13.88 -12.45 3.22
N ASN A 179 -14.08 -13.76 3.03
CA ASN A 179 -14.93 -14.53 3.92
C ASN A 179 -14.35 -14.65 5.34
N ALA A 180 -13.03 -14.85 5.46
CA ALA A 180 -12.35 -14.86 6.75
C ALA A 180 -12.49 -13.51 7.48
N ILE A 181 -12.31 -12.38 6.76
CA ILE A 181 -12.54 -11.03 7.32
C ILE A 181 -13.98 -10.88 7.82
N LYS A 182 -14.96 -11.33 7.05
CA LYS A 182 -16.38 -11.28 7.45
C LYS A 182 -16.67 -12.15 8.68
N GLU A 183 -16.05 -13.32 8.77
CA GLU A 183 -16.20 -14.22 9.90
C GLU A 183 -15.60 -13.63 11.17
N VAL A 184 -14.38 -13.09 11.09
CA VAL A 184 -13.75 -12.34 12.19
C VAL A 184 -14.64 -11.18 12.64
N GLY A 185 -15.20 -10.40 11.70
CA GLY A 185 -16.09 -9.29 12.03
C GLY A 185 -17.40 -9.71 12.69
N LYS A 186 -17.89 -10.95 12.45
CA LYS A 186 -19.11 -11.49 13.08
C LYS A 186 -18.85 -12.14 14.44
N THR A 187 -17.76 -12.87 14.55
CA THR A 187 -17.47 -13.70 15.72
C THR A 187 -16.62 -12.99 16.76
N GLY A 188 -15.89 -11.93 16.36
CA GLY A 188 -14.87 -11.30 17.21
C GLY A 188 -13.69 -12.21 17.53
N ASN A 189 -13.53 -13.33 16.83
CA ASN A 189 -12.43 -14.25 17.03
C ASN A 189 -11.24 -13.86 16.14
N TYR A 190 -10.29 -13.17 16.73
CA TYR A 190 -9.07 -12.68 16.04
C TYR A 190 -7.96 -13.74 15.96
N ASN A 191 -8.14 -14.93 16.54
CA ASN A 191 -7.11 -15.96 16.63
C ASN A 191 -7.20 -17.02 15.51
N VAL A 192 -7.69 -16.65 14.33
CA VAL A 192 -7.80 -17.56 13.18
C VAL A 192 -6.85 -17.11 12.09
N PRO A 193 -5.61 -17.63 12.02
CA PRO A 193 -4.68 -17.24 10.97
C PRO A 193 -5.15 -17.80 9.61
N ILE A 194 -5.16 -16.96 8.60
CA ILE A 194 -5.42 -17.36 7.22
C ILE A 194 -4.16 -18.05 6.68
N ARG A 195 -4.30 -19.30 6.25
CA ARG A 195 -3.20 -20.03 5.62
C ARG A 195 -3.09 -19.62 4.15
N ASP A 196 -1.91 -19.22 3.75
CA ASP A 196 -1.58 -18.94 2.36
C ASP A 196 -0.16 -19.42 2.06
N THR A 197 0.01 -20.05 0.89
CA THR A 197 1.28 -20.64 0.45
C THR A 197 1.87 -19.92 -0.77
N GLY A 198 1.23 -18.86 -1.22
CA GLY A 198 1.67 -18.08 -2.38
C GLY A 198 2.89 -17.20 -2.10
N LYS A 199 3.40 -16.57 -3.16
CA LYS A 199 4.52 -15.60 -3.11
C LYS A 199 4.17 -14.30 -3.84
N ASP A 200 2.90 -14.08 -4.12
CA ASP A 200 2.35 -12.95 -4.87
C ASP A 200 1.81 -11.85 -3.93
N GLU A 201 1.20 -10.83 -4.50
CA GLU A 201 0.61 -9.69 -3.78
C GLU A 201 -0.51 -10.12 -2.83
N VAL A 202 -1.24 -11.20 -3.17
CA VAL A 202 -2.29 -11.75 -2.30
C VAL A 202 -1.66 -12.33 -1.03
N SER A 203 -0.49 -12.96 -1.15
CA SER A 203 0.25 -13.50 0.00
C SER A 203 0.76 -12.40 0.93
N ILE A 204 1.20 -11.27 0.38
CA ILE A 204 1.59 -10.08 1.17
C ILE A 204 0.37 -9.56 1.93
N LEU A 205 -0.78 -9.47 1.28
CA LEU A 205 -2.03 -9.03 1.90
C LEU A 205 -2.46 -9.96 3.04
N VAL A 206 -2.40 -11.28 2.85
CA VAL A 206 -2.72 -12.27 3.88
C VAL A 206 -1.78 -12.15 5.08
N LYS A 207 -0.46 -12.01 4.85
CA LYS A 207 0.51 -11.81 5.93
C LYS A 207 0.24 -10.54 6.72
N THR A 208 -0.03 -9.44 6.02
CA THR A 208 -0.34 -8.15 6.67
C THR A 208 -1.62 -8.24 7.48
N PHE A 209 -2.65 -8.90 6.95
CA PHE A 209 -3.88 -9.17 7.68
C PHE A 209 -3.64 -10.02 8.94
N ASN A 210 -2.90 -11.11 8.83
CA ASN A 210 -2.57 -11.98 9.97
C ASN A 210 -1.80 -11.22 11.07
N ASN A 211 -0.85 -10.37 10.69
CA ASN A 211 -0.12 -9.53 11.63
C ASN A 211 -1.04 -8.53 12.35
N LEU A 212 -1.95 -7.90 11.61
CA LEU A 212 -2.96 -7.01 12.18
C LEU A 212 -3.87 -7.77 13.17
N MET A 213 -4.37 -8.94 12.79
CA MET A 213 -5.23 -9.75 13.65
C MET A 213 -4.51 -10.20 14.92
N LYS A 214 -3.23 -10.57 14.81
CA LYS A 214 -2.38 -10.89 15.96
C LYS A 214 -2.27 -9.69 16.91
N ALA A 215 -1.98 -8.50 16.40
CA ALA A 215 -1.88 -7.29 17.21
C ALA A 215 -3.22 -6.94 17.90
N VAL A 216 -4.35 -7.07 17.17
CA VAL A 216 -5.70 -6.87 17.74
C VAL A 216 -5.99 -7.88 18.84
N ASN A 217 -5.70 -9.17 18.60
CA ASN A 217 -5.91 -10.23 19.59
C ASN A 217 -5.09 -10.00 20.85
N GLU A 218 -3.81 -9.67 20.72
CA GLU A 218 -2.94 -9.33 21.86
C GLU A 218 -3.44 -8.09 22.62
N SER A 219 -3.95 -7.10 21.91
CA SER A 219 -4.56 -5.91 22.53
C SER A 219 -5.83 -6.27 23.30
N GLN A 220 -6.68 -7.12 22.72
CA GLN A 220 -7.90 -7.58 23.39
C GLN A 220 -7.58 -8.43 24.61
N GLN A 221 -6.65 -9.36 24.54
CA GLN A 221 -6.21 -10.17 25.67
C GLN A 221 -5.69 -9.30 26.81
N ARG A 222 -4.83 -8.34 26.53
CA ARG A 222 -4.35 -7.37 27.52
C ARG A 222 -5.50 -6.58 28.19
N LYS A 223 -6.53 -6.23 27.41
CA LYS A 223 -7.71 -5.57 27.94
C LYS A 223 -8.51 -6.47 28.87
N ASP A 224 -8.72 -7.72 28.48
CA ASP A 224 -9.49 -8.68 29.28
C ASP A 224 -8.74 -9.08 30.57
N GLU A 225 -7.43 -9.29 30.52
CA GLU A 225 -6.57 -9.47 31.69
C GLU A 225 -6.64 -8.27 32.65
N PHE A 226 -6.64 -7.04 32.09
CA PHE A 226 -6.81 -5.83 32.89
C PHE A 226 -8.14 -5.81 33.63
N ILE A 227 -9.24 -6.09 32.92
CA ILE A 227 -10.58 -6.08 33.54
C ILE A 227 -10.63 -7.12 34.67
N GLY A 228 -10.03 -8.31 34.45
CA GLY A 228 -9.93 -9.36 35.44
C GLY A 228 -9.14 -8.93 36.67
N MET A 229 -7.93 -8.39 36.46
CA MET A 229 -7.08 -7.87 37.54
C MET A 229 -7.72 -6.70 38.29
N ALA A 230 -8.29 -5.74 37.56
CA ALA A 230 -8.97 -4.58 38.19
C ALA A 230 -10.14 -5.04 39.06
N SER A 231 -10.95 -5.98 38.58
CA SER A 231 -12.06 -6.55 39.33
C SER A 231 -11.60 -7.23 40.62
N HIS A 232 -10.51 -8.01 40.56
CA HIS A 232 -9.94 -8.66 41.72
C HIS A 232 -9.37 -7.65 42.74
N GLU A 233 -8.57 -6.70 42.27
CA GLU A 233 -7.93 -5.68 43.12
C GLU A 233 -8.95 -4.70 43.77
N LEU A 234 -10.10 -4.47 43.12
CA LEU A 234 -11.20 -3.67 43.70
C LEU A 234 -12.03 -4.49 44.71
N LYS A 235 -12.24 -5.78 44.44
CA LYS A 235 -13.03 -6.66 45.28
C LYS A 235 -12.39 -6.87 46.67
N THR A 236 -11.05 -7.02 46.69
CA THR A 236 -10.30 -7.29 47.94
C THR A 236 -10.50 -6.20 49.02
N PRO A 237 -10.22 -4.90 48.77
CA PRO A 237 -10.45 -3.87 49.77
C PRO A 237 -11.94 -3.69 50.11
N LEU A 238 -12.84 -3.86 49.13
CA LEU A 238 -14.28 -3.79 49.35
C LEU A 238 -14.76 -4.89 50.32
N THR A 239 -14.26 -6.14 50.12
CA THR A 239 -14.58 -7.24 51.05
C THR A 239 -14.00 -7.00 52.42
N SER A 240 -12.78 -6.43 52.52
CA SER A 240 -12.18 -6.05 53.79
C SER A 240 -12.99 -4.99 54.53
N ILE A 241 -13.43 -3.92 53.84
CA ILE A 241 -14.30 -2.87 54.40
C ILE A 241 -15.57 -3.50 54.96
N LYS A 242 -16.25 -4.34 54.13
CA LYS A 242 -17.47 -5.03 54.56
C LYS A 242 -17.22 -5.91 55.77
N GLY A 243 -16.18 -6.71 55.77
CA GLY A 243 -15.85 -7.60 56.89
C GLY A 243 -15.56 -6.86 58.19
N TYR A 244 -14.86 -5.71 58.16
CA TYR A 244 -14.64 -4.89 59.35
C TYR A 244 -15.92 -4.18 59.83
N LEU A 245 -16.81 -3.77 58.91
CA LEU A 245 -18.12 -3.22 59.29
C LEU A 245 -19.03 -4.29 59.87
N ASP A 246 -19.02 -5.51 59.36
CA ASP A 246 -19.79 -6.63 59.91
C ASP A 246 -19.28 -6.98 61.30
N LEU A 247 -17.95 -6.98 61.53
CA LEU A 247 -17.37 -7.18 62.87
C LEU A 247 -17.79 -6.09 63.85
N LEU A 248 -17.77 -4.81 63.45
CA LEU A 248 -18.21 -3.69 64.26
C LEU A 248 -19.66 -3.82 64.72
N SER A 249 -20.53 -4.49 63.94
CA SER A 249 -21.94 -4.70 64.29
C SER A 249 -22.17 -5.73 65.40
N VAL A 250 -21.18 -6.58 65.69
CA VAL A 250 -21.30 -7.70 66.64
C VAL A 250 -20.36 -7.60 67.86
N MET A 251 -19.33 -6.73 67.76
CA MET A 251 -18.31 -6.57 68.80
C MET A 251 -18.70 -5.47 69.80
N GLU A 252 -18.57 -5.74 71.09
CA GLU A 252 -18.80 -4.79 72.18
C GLU A 252 -17.51 -4.12 72.71
N ASP A 253 -16.33 -4.69 72.34
CA ASP A 253 -15.05 -4.18 72.80
C ASP A 253 -14.67 -2.88 72.08
N LYS A 254 -14.50 -1.79 72.82
CA LYS A 254 -14.16 -0.49 72.30
C LYS A 254 -12.79 -0.40 71.60
N GLU A 255 -11.77 -1.14 72.05
CA GLU A 255 -10.46 -1.12 71.45
C GLU A 255 -10.43 -1.94 70.15
N ALA A 256 -11.08 -3.08 70.10
CA ALA A 256 -11.29 -3.87 68.90
C ALA A 256 -12.09 -3.06 67.86
N ASN A 257 -13.12 -2.31 68.30
CA ASN A 257 -13.89 -1.44 67.42
C ASN A 257 -13.06 -0.33 66.77
N LYS A 258 -12.16 0.32 67.52
CA LYS A 258 -11.21 1.29 66.95
C LYS A 258 -10.31 0.70 65.90
N LEU A 259 -9.81 -0.53 66.16
CA LEU A 259 -8.97 -1.25 65.16
C LEU A 259 -9.76 -1.54 63.90
N CYS A 260 -11.00 -2.04 64.01
CA CYS A 260 -11.86 -2.30 62.86
C CYS A 260 -12.13 -1.02 62.02
N VAL A 261 -12.43 0.10 62.68
CA VAL A 261 -12.63 1.41 62.04
C VAL A 261 -11.36 1.81 61.28
N TYR A 262 -10.17 1.72 61.94
CA TYR A 262 -8.91 2.04 61.36
C TYR A 262 -8.62 1.17 60.09
N LYS A 263 -8.86 -0.13 60.18
CA LYS A 263 -8.65 -1.08 59.06
C LYS A 263 -9.65 -0.85 57.94
N ALA A 264 -10.88 -0.50 58.22
CA ALA A 264 -11.86 -0.12 57.20
C ALA A 264 -11.46 1.16 56.48
N LEU A 265 -11.02 2.20 57.22
CA LEU A 265 -10.48 3.43 56.64
C LEU A 265 -9.24 3.18 55.75
N GLU A 266 -8.27 2.36 56.22
CA GLU A 266 -7.12 1.99 55.43
C GLU A 266 -7.52 1.30 54.09
N SER A 267 -8.51 0.41 54.13
CA SER A 267 -9.04 -0.27 52.95
C SER A 267 -9.79 0.69 52.01
N THR A 268 -10.51 1.69 52.55
CA THR A 268 -11.16 2.74 51.78
C THR A 268 -10.14 3.61 51.04
N GLN A 269 -9.05 4.03 51.69
CA GLN A 269 -7.98 4.80 51.07
C GLN A 269 -7.29 4.01 49.94
N LYS A 270 -7.07 2.69 50.12
CA LYS A 270 -6.57 1.81 49.06
C LYS A 270 -7.48 1.77 47.85
N LEU A 271 -8.81 1.68 48.09
CA LEU A 271 -9.84 1.67 47.05
C LEU A 271 -9.87 2.99 46.28
N GLU A 272 -9.85 4.13 46.99
CA GLU A 272 -9.77 5.47 46.34
C GLU A 272 -8.55 5.63 45.45
N LYS A 273 -7.37 5.18 45.92
CA LYS A 273 -6.13 5.24 45.16
C LYS A 273 -6.23 4.36 43.87
N LEU A 274 -6.85 3.19 43.94
CA LEU A 274 -7.10 2.33 42.79
C LEU A 274 -8.01 2.97 41.77
N ILE A 275 -9.13 3.55 42.22
CA ILE A 275 -10.10 4.26 41.35
C ILE A 275 -9.43 5.46 40.69
N LYS A 276 -8.65 6.27 41.44
CA LYS A 276 -7.89 7.40 40.87
C LYS A 276 -6.93 6.98 39.79
N ASN A 277 -6.19 5.89 39.99
CA ASN A 277 -5.28 5.33 39.01
C ASN A 277 -6.03 4.86 37.75
N LEU A 278 -7.18 4.23 37.88
CA LEU A 278 -8.00 3.79 36.75
C LEU A 278 -8.53 4.97 35.93
N LEU A 279 -8.99 6.04 36.62
CA LEU A 279 -9.42 7.27 35.96
C LEU A 279 -8.28 8.00 35.25
N ASP A 280 -7.10 8.06 35.87
CA ASP A 280 -5.90 8.64 35.22
C ASP A 280 -5.55 7.87 33.94
N VAL A 281 -5.57 6.53 33.97
CA VAL A 281 -5.34 5.72 32.76
C VAL A 281 -6.41 5.98 31.70
N SER A 282 -7.68 6.08 32.07
CA SER A 282 -8.77 6.40 31.14
C SER A 282 -8.57 7.79 30.48
N LYS A 283 -8.19 8.82 31.27
CA LYS A 283 -7.88 10.16 30.76
C LYS A 283 -6.64 10.17 29.85
N ILE A 284 -5.63 9.37 30.17
CA ILE A 284 -4.44 9.19 29.33
C ILE A 284 -4.81 8.61 27.96
N GLN A 285 -5.63 7.55 27.95
CA GLN A 285 -6.05 6.87 26.73
C GLN A 285 -6.91 7.73 25.81
N SER A 286 -7.81 8.52 26.39
CA SER A 286 -8.65 9.45 25.63
C SER A 286 -7.92 10.72 25.20
N GLY A 287 -6.62 10.85 25.52
CA GLY A 287 -5.85 12.08 25.23
C GLY A 287 -6.22 13.28 26.08
N GLN A 288 -7.12 13.10 27.07
CA GLN A 288 -7.71 14.17 27.89
C GLN A 288 -6.89 14.54 29.13
N LEU A 289 -5.69 13.97 29.32
CA LEU A 289 -4.82 14.37 30.42
C LEU A 289 -4.32 15.80 30.17
N GLN A 290 -4.94 16.78 30.80
CA GLN A 290 -4.50 18.17 30.81
C GLN A 290 -3.56 18.40 31.99
N LEU A 291 -2.48 19.16 31.75
CA LEU A 291 -1.51 19.55 32.79
C LEU A 291 -1.74 21.00 33.18
N ASN A 292 -1.82 21.25 34.48
CA ASN A 292 -1.87 22.61 35.07
C ASN A 292 -0.45 23.04 35.46
N LYS A 293 0.36 23.43 34.46
CA LYS A 293 1.77 23.79 34.69
C LYS A 293 1.88 25.16 35.31
N LYS A 294 2.64 25.25 36.41
CA LYS A 294 2.98 26.48 37.15
C LYS A 294 4.43 26.44 37.55
N GLU A 295 4.98 27.60 37.91
CA GLU A 295 6.29 27.69 38.50
C GLU A 295 6.25 27.32 39.99
N PHE A 296 7.17 26.47 40.41
CA PHE A 296 7.35 26.09 41.80
C PHE A 296 8.79 25.63 42.04
N ASN A 297 9.19 25.66 43.33
CA ASN A 297 10.47 25.14 43.75
C ASN A 297 10.42 23.62 43.86
N LEU A 298 11.21 22.93 43.01
CA LEU A 298 11.20 21.46 42.95
C LEU A 298 11.86 20.83 44.20
N ASP A 299 12.86 21.47 44.78
CA ASP A 299 13.49 20.99 46.02
C ASP A 299 12.50 20.97 47.20
N GLU A 300 11.66 22.00 47.34
CA GLU A 300 10.61 22.05 48.34
C GLU A 300 9.62 20.92 48.17
N LEU A 301 9.18 20.69 46.92
CA LEU A 301 8.27 19.58 46.60
C LEU A 301 8.88 18.20 46.94
N VAL A 302 10.18 18.00 46.67
CA VAL A 302 10.87 16.75 47.03
C VAL A 302 10.91 16.58 48.53
N ASP A 303 11.26 17.64 49.30
CA ASP A 303 11.31 17.59 50.76
C ASP A 303 9.95 17.33 51.39
N GLU A 304 8.87 18.03 50.92
CA GLU A 304 7.49 17.83 51.38
C GLU A 304 7.05 16.39 51.08
N THR A 305 7.32 15.88 49.89
CA THR A 305 6.89 14.52 49.50
C THR A 305 7.65 13.45 50.30
N MET A 306 8.96 13.65 50.55
CA MET A 306 9.74 12.75 51.40
C MET A 306 9.18 12.74 52.84
N ALA A 307 8.86 13.92 53.42
CA ALA A 307 8.31 14.03 54.75
C ALA A 307 6.92 13.33 54.84
N ALA A 308 6.07 13.53 53.85
CA ALA A 308 4.76 12.91 53.78
C ALA A 308 4.85 11.35 53.75
N VAL A 309 5.76 10.80 52.91
CA VAL A 309 5.95 9.34 52.83
C VAL A 309 6.63 8.82 54.12
N GLN A 310 7.56 9.56 54.71
CA GLN A 310 8.21 9.19 55.97
C GLN A 310 7.21 9.12 57.15
N MET A 311 6.22 10.00 57.20
CA MET A 311 5.17 9.98 58.25
C MET A 311 4.34 8.68 58.22
N VAL A 312 4.08 8.14 57.07
CA VAL A 312 3.29 6.91 56.89
C VAL A 312 4.17 5.65 57.03
N THR A 313 5.50 5.78 56.83
CA THR A 313 6.44 4.66 56.81
C THR A 313 7.19 4.60 58.11
N GLN A 314 6.87 3.63 58.97
CA GLN A 314 7.61 3.40 60.23
C GLN A 314 8.81 2.47 60.07
N THR A 315 8.90 1.75 58.97
CA THR A 315 9.92 0.70 58.76
C THR A 315 11.15 1.16 58.00
N HIS A 316 11.09 2.29 57.30
CA HIS A 316 12.19 2.79 56.46
C HIS A 316 12.58 4.21 56.81
N THR A 317 13.90 4.51 56.69
CA THR A 317 14.44 5.87 56.77
C THR A 317 14.67 6.41 55.36
N ILE A 318 13.99 7.48 54.99
CA ILE A 318 14.19 8.17 53.72
C ILE A 318 15.17 9.29 53.91
N THR A 319 16.37 9.20 53.28
CA THR A 319 17.43 10.19 53.41
C THR A 319 17.65 10.94 52.09
N ARG A 320 17.92 12.24 52.21
CA ARG A 320 18.22 13.08 51.04
C ARG A 320 19.71 13.29 50.90
N GLN A 321 20.20 13.20 49.66
CA GLN A 321 21.58 13.55 49.27
C GLN A 321 21.53 14.60 48.15
N GLY A 322 22.24 15.72 48.36
CA GLY A 322 22.23 16.85 47.44
C GLY A 322 20.98 17.74 47.58
N ARG A 323 21.18 19.03 47.48
CA ARG A 323 20.15 20.06 47.40
C ARG A 323 20.56 21.06 46.36
N LEU A 324 19.62 21.47 45.52
CA LEU A 324 19.79 22.47 44.50
C LEU A 324 18.99 23.71 44.91
N SER A 325 19.58 24.56 45.78
CA SER A 325 18.88 25.73 46.34
C SER A 325 18.28 26.60 45.25
N GLY A 326 16.95 26.82 45.34
CA GLY A 326 16.23 27.80 44.54
C GLY A 326 15.91 27.40 43.11
N GLN A 327 16.01 26.14 42.76
CA GLN A 327 15.64 25.68 41.41
C GLN A 327 14.12 25.69 41.19
N VAL A 328 13.66 26.58 40.32
CA VAL A 328 12.25 26.70 39.90
C VAL A 328 12.07 25.97 38.57
N ILE A 329 11.03 25.14 38.49
CA ILE A 329 10.64 24.48 37.26
C ILE A 329 9.24 24.91 36.85
N TYR A 330 8.91 24.79 35.53
CA TYR A 330 7.59 25.03 35.01
C TYR A 330 6.89 23.69 34.70
N ALA A 331 6.13 23.18 35.69
CA ALA A 331 5.51 21.86 35.63
C ALA A 331 4.17 21.85 36.38
N ASP A 332 3.44 20.75 36.28
CA ASP A 332 2.25 20.49 37.11
C ASP A 332 2.70 19.88 38.44
N ARG A 333 2.66 20.70 39.49
CA ARG A 333 3.12 20.35 40.84
C ARG A 333 2.45 19.08 41.39
N GLU A 334 1.12 18.96 41.25
CA GLU A 334 0.36 17.81 41.74
C GLU A 334 0.72 16.52 40.99
N LYS A 335 0.96 16.61 39.68
CA LYS A 335 1.33 15.45 38.88
C LYS A 335 2.79 15.03 39.15
N ILE A 336 3.71 15.98 39.38
CA ILE A 336 5.09 15.63 39.78
C ILE A 336 5.09 15.03 41.18
N GLU A 337 4.33 15.57 42.14
CA GLU A 337 4.12 14.99 43.46
C GLU A 337 3.61 13.56 43.39
N GLN A 338 2.60 13.29 42.53
CA GLN A 338 2.08 11.95 42.28
C GLN A 338 3.18 10.98 41.81
N VAL A 339 4.09 11.43 40.93
CA VAL A 339 5.23 10.64 40.47
C VAL A 339 6.17 10.33 41.64
N LEU A 340 6.54 11.33 42.42
CA LEU A 340 7.46 11.17 43.57
C LEU A 340 6.87 10.21 44.63
N ILE A 341 5.60 10.39 45.01
CA ILE A 341 4.89 9.51 45.96
C ILE A 341 4.90 8.07 45.44
N ASN A 342 4.65 7.88 44.15
CA ASN A 342 4.60 6.54 43.57
C ASN A 342 5.97 5.85 43.57
N LEU A 343 7.05 6.59 43.19
CA LEU A 343 8.41 6.05 43.22
C LEU A 343 8.90 5.78 44.63
N LEU A 344 8.67 6.70 45.57
CA LEU A 344 9.06 6.52 46.97
C LEU A 344 8.29 5.39 47.64
N SER A 345 6.98 5.28 47.43
CA SER A 345 6.19 4.18 47.98
C SER A 345 6.59 2.82 47.38
N ASN A 346 7.00 2.79 46.11
CA ASN A 346 7.56 1.58 45.51
C ASN A 346 8.93 1.24 46.14
N ALA A 347 9.82 2.21 46.30
CA ALA A 347 11.12 1.99 46.96
C ALA A 347 10.97 1.39 48.35
N VAL A 348 10.04 1.89 49.18
CA VAL A 348 9.72 1.34 50.50
C VAL A 348 9.13 -0.07 50.38
N LYS A 349 8.18 -0.27 49.47
CA LYS A 349 7.45 -1.54 49.30
C LYS A 349 8.35 -2.70 48.84
N TYR A 350 9.34 -2.43 47.98
CA TYR A 350 10.21 -3.45 47.41
C TYR A 350 11.53 -3.62 48.11
N SER A 351 11.84 -2.80 49.14
CA SER A 351 13.09 -2.88 49.93
C SER A 351 12.86 -3.45 51.35
N ALA A 352 12.02 -4.46 51.47
CA ALA A 352 11.60 -5.04 52.76
C ALA A 352 12.74 -5.50 53.70
N ASN A 353 13.92 -5.82 53.15
CA ASN A 353 15.06 -6.35 53.93
C ASN A 353 16.08 -5.28 54.32
N GLU A 354 15.92 -4.02 53.85
CA GLU A 354 16.79 -2.91 54.13
C GLU A 354 16.00 -1.63 54.36
N ASN A 355 16.08 -1.12 55.57
CA ASN A 355 15.21 -0.01 56.01
C ASN A 355 15.72 1.36 55.53
N LYS A 356 16.23 1.46 54.30
CA LYS A 356 16.81 2.68 53.77
C LYS A 356 16.39 2.97 52.33
N VAL A 357 15.97 4.21 52.06
CA VAL A 357 15.75 4.78 50.73
C VAL A 357 16.56 6.07 50.60
N ILE A 358 17.27 6.26 49.49
CA ILE A 358 18.06 7.45 49.24
C ILE A 358 17.45 8.23 48.09
N VAL A 359 17.18 9.53 48.31
CA VAL A 359 16.78 10.46 47.27
C VAL A 359 17.93 11.41 46.97
N SER A 360 18.39 11.42 45.75
CA SER A 360 19.45 12.33 45.30
C SER A 360 18.92 13.28 44.26
N THR A 361 19.29 14.55 44.36
CA THR A 361 18.96 15.57 43.36
C THR A 361 20.22 16.22 42.80
N SER A 362 20.23 16.38 41.46
CA SER A 362 21.34 17.01 40.75
C SER A 362 20.84 17.81 39.55
N ASN A 363 21.66 18.70 39.04
CA ASN A 363 21.38 19.54 37.89
C ASN A 363 22.58 19.49 36.94
N ASN A 364 22.33 19.26 35.65
CA ASN A 364 23.36 19.26 34.62
C ASN A 364 23.31 20.53 33.73
N GLY A 365 22.59 21.58 34.17
CA GLY A 365 22.41 22.83 33.42
C GLY A 365 21.20 22.84 32.46
N ALA A 366 20.77 21.71 31.95
CA ALA A 366 19.63 21.59 31.05
C ALA A 366 18.43 20.87 31.70
N GLU A 367 18.70 19.92 32.57
CA GLU A 367 17.68 19.05 33.19
C GLU A 367 17.92 18.96 34.70
N PHE A 368 16.84 18.93 35.44
CA PHE A 368 16.83 18.58 36.85
C PHE A 368 16.67 17.07 37.00
N LEU A 369 17.62 16.41 37.63
CA LEU A 369 17.64 14.97 37.80
C LEU A 369 17.31 14.59 39.24
N ILE A 370 16.31 13.74 39.42
CA ILE A 370 15.94 13.09 40.68
C ILE A 370 16.27 11.62 40.58
N GLN A 371 17.03 11.09 41.53
CA GLN A 371 17.30 9.66 41.69
C GLN A 371 16.63 9.18 42.98
N ILE A 372 15.88 8.12 42.93
CA ILE A 372 15.34 7.40 44.09
C ILE A 372 15.91 5.99 44.05
N ARG A 373 16.76 5.68 45.06
CA ARG A 373 17.48 4.41 45.21
C ARG A 373 16.88 3.59 46.34
N ASP A 374 16.51 2.38 46.05
CA ASP A 374 16.14 1.34 46.99
C ASP A 374 17.30 0.31 47.13
N PHE A 375 17.22 -0.51 48.20
CA PHE A 375 18.15 -1.60 48.49
C PHE A 375 17.44 -2.95 48.55
N GLY A 376 16.36 -3.09 47.80
CA GLY A 376 15.49 -4.25 47.79
C GLY A 376 15.98 -5.40 46.90
N MET A 377 15.02 -6.15 46.39
CA MET A 377 15.29 -7.31 45.54
C MET A 377 15.89 -6.98 44.18
N GLY A 378 15.80 -5.70 43.76
CA GLY A 378 16.25 -5.23 42.45
C GLY A 378 15.35 -5.64 41.30
N ILE A 379 15.72 -5.19 40.11
CA ILE A 379 15.03 -5.45 38.85
C ILE A 379 16.04 -6.13 37.91
N SER A 380 15.63 -7.18 37.20
CA SER A 380 16.46 -7.83 36.21
C SER A 380 16.69 -6.93 34.98
N GLU A 381 17.83 -7.09 34.29
CA GLU A 381 18.15 -6.24 33.12
C GLU A 381 17.11 -6.36 32.02
N ASP A 382 16.58 -7.56 31.80
CA ASP A 382 15.55 -7.84 30.81
C ASP A 382 14.21 -7.14 31.10
N GLU A 383 13.98 -6.79 32.38
CA GLU A 383 12.71 -6.17 32.81
C GLU A 383 12.78 -4.64 32.87
N LEU A 384 13.99 -4.03 32.82
CA LEU A 384 14.17 -2.57 33.00
C LEU A 384 13.37 -1.70 32.02
N THR A 385 13.17 -2.18 30.80
CA THR A 385 12.36 -1.51 29.76
C THR A 385 10.89 -1.70 29.99
N ASP A 386 10.49 -2.87 30.45
CA ASP A 386 9.11 -3.30 30.51
C ASP A 386 8.38 -2.85 31.78
N ILE A 387 9.09 -2.56 32.87
CA ILE A 387 8.50 -2.09 34.14
C ILE A 387 7.66 -0.81 34.02
N PHE A 388 7.90 0.00 32.99
CA PHE A 388 7.11 1.18 32.68
C PHE A 388 5.94 0.87 31.73
N GLY A 389 5.83 -0.39 31.32
CA GLY A 389 4.71 -0.88 30.54
C GLY A 389 3.42 -0.90 31.33
N ARG A 390 2.29 -0.88 30.61
CA ARG A 390 0.97 -0.91 31.22
C ARG A 390 0.69 -2.31 31.78
N PHE A 391 0.26 -2.39 33.05
CA PHE A 391 -0.07 -3.63 33.77
C PHE A 391 1.13 -4.56 34.02
N TYR A 392 2.35 -4.07 33.78
CA TYR A 392 3.53 -4.88 33.99
C TYR A 392 3.81 -5.10 35.48
N ARG A 393 4.15 -6.34 35.81
CA ARG A 393 4.60 -6.78 37.16
C ARG A 393 5.81 -7.68 36.97
N THR A 394 6.85 -7.48 37.77
CA THR A 394 8.06 -8.34 37.72
C THR A 394 7.71 -9.76 38.12
N LYS A 395 8.29 -10.73 37.44
CA LYS A 395 8.07 -12.19 37.68
C LYS A 395 8.43 -12.63 39.10
N ASN A 396 9.38 -11.92 39.72
CA ASN A 396 9.86 -12.18 41.06
C ASN A 396 9.06 -11.46 42.17
N SER A 397 8.04 -10.66 41.81
CA SER A 397 7.18 -10.06 42.82
C SER A 397 6.39 -11.19 43.48
N SER A 398 6.73 -11.51 44.75
CA SER A 398 6.02 -12.49 45.56
C SER A 398 4.51 -12.19 45.48
N VAL A 399 3.71 -13.25 45.56
CA VAL A 399 2.23 -13.21 45.48
C VAL A 399 1.58 -12.18 46.45
N HIS A 400 2.34 -11.67 47.42
CA HIS A 400 1.88 -10.79 48.48
C HIS A 400 1.97 -9.26 48.17
N ILE A 401 2.58 -8.88 47.03
CA ILE A 401 2.74 -7.44 46.73
C ILE A 401 1.57 -6.97 45.81
N SER A 402 0.46 -6.52 46.45
CA SER A 402 -0.75 -6.01 45.76
C SER A 402 -0.49 -4.78 44.89
N GLY A 403 -1.12 -4.71 43.71
CA GLY A 403 -1.17 -3.52 42.83
C GLY A 403 -1.36 -3.82 41.35
N LEU A 404 -2.08 -2.92 40.66
CA LEU A 404 -2.48 -3.06 39.25
C LEU A 404 -1.35 -2.92 38.20
N GLY A 405 -0.10 -2.68 38.59
CA GLY A 405 0.98 -2.40 37.65
C GLY A 405 0.80 -1.11 36.83
N LEU A 406 0.02 -0.15 37.34
CA LEU A 406 -0.27 1.11 36.65
C LEU A 406 0.61 2.27 37.11
N GLY A 407 1.21 2.17 38.29
CA GLY A 407 1.91 3.28 38.91
C GLY A 407 3.08 3.80 38.07
N LEU A 408 4.01 2.93 37.67
CA LEU A 408 5.15 3.30 36.85
C LEU A 408 4.75 3.76 35.44
N TYR A 409 3.71 3.15 34.87
CA TYR A 409 3.13 3.59 33.59
C TYR A 409 2.61 5.04 33.68
N ILE A 410 1.82 5.36 34.72
CA ILE A 410 1.32 6.72 34.95
C ILE A 410 2.48 7.69 35.14
N CYS A 411 3.52 7.32 35.91
CA CYS A 411 4.74 8.13 36.07
C CYS A 411 5.39 8.43 34.71
N ARG A 412 5.58 7.41 33.89
CA ARG A 412 6.15 7.59 32.54
C ARG A 412 5.36 8.59 31.71
N ILE A 413 4.04 8.47 31.65
CA ILE A 413 3.20 9.37 30.86
C ILE A 413 3.24 10.80 31.42
N ILE A 414 3.16 10.97 32.74
CA ILE A 414 3.28 12.30 33.37
C ILE A 414 4.60 12.96 32.99
N ILE A 415 5.71 12.25 33.16
CA ILE A 415 7.04 12.78 32.89
C ILE A 415 7.24 13.09 31.41
N MET A 416 6.80 12.19 30.50
CA MET A 416 6.82 12.45 29.07
C MET A 416 6.01 13.68 28.66
N ARG A 417 4.85 13.90 29.27
CA ARG A 417 4.01 15.09 29.03
C ARG A 417 4.65 16.38 29.57
N HIS A 418 5.61 16.27 30.47
CA HIS A 418 6.48 17.36 30.92
C HIS A 418 7.75 17.50 30.09
N ASN A 419 7.87 16.80 28.96
CA ASN A 419 9.07 16.72 28.11
C ASN A 419 10.30 16.19 28.87
N GLY A 420 10.07 15.46 29.95
CA GLY A 420 11.09 14.81 30.74
C GLY A 420 11.32 13.36 30.35
N LYS A 421 12.22 12.70 31.09
CA LYS A 421 12.55 11.28 30.93
C LYS A 421 12.49 10.56 32.26
N ILE A 422 12.06 9.30 32.24
CA ILE A 422 12.08 8.40 33.41
C ILE A 422 12.67 7.06 32.99
N TRP A 423 13.58 6.54 33.81
CA TRP A 423 14.19 5.22 33.58
C TRP A 423 14.60 4.59 34.91
N ALA A 424 14.94 3.33 34.88
CA ALA A 424 15.49 2.60 36.01
C ALA A 424 16.86 2.02 35.66
N LYS A 425 17.69 1.80 36.68
CA LYS A 425 18.95 1.08 36.58
C LYS A 425 19.02 0.02 37.67
N LYS A 426 19.55 -1.13 37.29
CA LYS A 426 19.94 -2.17 38.25
C LYS A 426 21.16 -1.69 39.04
N GLU A 427 21.13 -1.87 40.34
CA GLU A 427 22.25 -1.63 41.25
C GLU A 427 22.84 -2.97 41.71
N THR A 428 24.00 -2.94 42.33
CA THR A 428 24.61 -4.13 42.97
C THR A 428 23.63 -4.75 43.97
N ARG A 429 22.86 -3.88 44.65
CA ARG A 429 21.77 -4.27 45.56
C ARG A 429 20.65 -3.27 45.41
N GLY A 430 19.45 -3.79 45.06
CA GLY A 430 18.27 -2.97 44.81
C GLY A 430 18.23 -2.33 43.42
N SER A 431 17.51 -1.22 43.29
CA SER A 431 17.30 -0.48 42.04
C SER A 431 17.38 1.02 42.25
N SER A 432 17.71 1.74 41.19
CA SER A 432 17.60 3.20 41.14
C SER A 432 16.64 3.65 40.05
N PHE A 433 15.66 4.47 40.44
CA PHE A 433 14.75 5.12 39.50
C PHE A 433 15.21 6.57 39.32
N TYR A 434 15.20 7.00 38.06
CA TYR A 434 15.66 8.33 37.66
C TYR A 434 14.50 9.08 36.97
N VAL A 435 14.36 10.35 37.32
CA VAL A 435 13.44 11.29 36.69
C VAL A 435 14.23 12.51 36.26
N ALA A 436 14.21 12.84 34.98
CA ALA A 436 14.79 14.06 34.46
C ALA A 436 13.67 15.00 33.96
N LEU A 437 13.68 16.24 34.43
CA LEU A 437 12.74 17.28 34.04
C LEU A 437 13.52 18.46 33.44
N PRO A 438 13.07 19.05 32.31
CA PRO A 438 13.74 20.19 31.71
C PRO A 438 13.61 21.42 32.61
N LEU A 439 14.71 22.21 32.69
CA LEU A 439 14.75 23.47 33.48
C LEU A 439 14.16 24.64 32.67
N ASP A 440 14.27 24.60 31.36
CA ASP A 440 13.83 25.70 30.53
C ASP A 440 12.32 25.68 30.28
N ARG A 441 11.73 26.89 30.30
CA ARG A 441 10.40 27.06 29.73
C ARG A 441 10.44 26.65 28.25
N PRO A 442 9.52 25.84 27.73
CA PRO A 442 9.44 25.67 26.31
C PRO A 442 9.19 27.05 25.69
N THR A 443 10.19 27.58 24.98
CA THR A 443 10.01 28.72 24.09
C THR A 443 8.80 28.39 23.24
N LYS A 444 7.84 29.32 23.08
CA LYS A 444 6.65 29.19 22.23
C LYS A 444 7.07 28.82 20.80
N THR A 445 7.39 27.57 20.59
CA THR A 445 7.48 26.99 19.26
C THR A 445 6.05 26.58 18.93
N ILE A 446 5.52 27.26 17.91
CA ILE A 446 4.23 27.02 17.26
C ILE A 446 3.93 25.51 17.31
N GLU A 447 2.85 25.15 17.98
CA GLU A 447 2.27 23.80 17.95
C GLU A 447 2.01 23.40 16.49
N ARG A 448 3.01 22.81 15.83
CA ARG A 448 2.73 21.89 14.74
C ARG A 448 2.25 20.61 15.41
N ASN A 449 0.96 20.34 15.28
CA ASN A 449 0.33 19.07 15.56
C ASN A 449 1.24 17.91 15.14
N LYS A 450 2.10 17.45 16.04
CA LYS A 450 2.62 16.10 15.99
C LYS A 450 1.54 15.23 16.64
N THR A 451 0.64 14.73 15.82
CA THR A 451 -0.06 13.48 16.08
C THR A 451 1.01 12.50 16.57
N ILE A 452 1.02 12.24 17.85
CA ILE A 452 1.86 11.17 18.43
C ILE A 452 1.35 9.91 17.75
N ASN A 453 2.15 9.35 16.85
CA ASN A 453 1.85 8.09 16.21
C ASN A 453 1.49 7.08 17.29
N ALA A 454 0.34 6.48 17.15
CA ALA A 454 -0.19 5.42 18.03
C ALA A 454 0.76 4.19 18.11
N ASP A 455 1.80 4.16 17.29
CA ASP A 455 2.75 3.06 17.15
C ASP A 455 3.77 2.94 18.29
N LEU A 456 3.79 3.89 19.24
CA LEU A 456 4.64 3.85 20.43
C LEU A 456 3.89 3.44 21.70
N ILE A 457 2.61 3.08 21.56
CA ILE A 457 1.73 2.70 22.67
C ILE A 457 1.32 1.21 22.61
N ILE A 458 1.94 0.44 21.71
CA ILE A 458 1.71 -1.03 21.65
C ILE A 458 2.86 -1.76 22.35
#